data_2e8f57db9702b12425a70c02b4a4fdea
#
_entry.id   2e8f57db9702b12425a70c02b4a4fdea
#
_cell.length_a   1.000
_cell.length_b   1.000
_cell.length_c   1.000
_cell.angle_alpha   90.00
_cell.angle_beta   90.00
_cell.angle_gamma   90.00
#
_symmetry.space_group_name_H-M   'P 1'
#
loop_
_entity.id
_entity.type
_entity.pdbx_description
1 polymer ?
#
loop_
_entity_poly.entity_id
_entity_poly.type
_entity_poly.pdbx_seq_one_letter_code
_entity_poly.pdbx_strand_id
1 'polypeptide(L)'
;MKYNYNFDEHIQLLNYQQELKKQNKSLRTQDPIKYSKLRKYSARISEYLHWSQKNEYLQLIKDFLNSKIDGKEFDKKFSKMVTVIEKKSSLLFKNYEELKRIEPSPRSFGFGTWISEIYLCCNEFYEDYDLNEGEDPALKTEEQLRDAVKSLFPEIQKYF
;
A
#
# COMPACT_ATOMS: atom_id res chain seq x y z
N MET A 1 -19.02 3.27 2.58
CA MET A 1 -18.59 3.95 1.33
C MET A 1 -18.87 3.02 0.17
N LYS A 2 -19.56 3.47 -0.88
CA LYS A 2 -19.90 2.62 -2.03
C LYS A 2 -18.65 2.41 -2.89
N TYR A 3 -18.29 1.15 -3.19
CA TYR A 3 -17.23 0.85 -4.14
C TYR A 3 -17.60 1.42 -5.52
N ASN A 4 -16.71 2.19 -6.10
CA ASN A 4 -16.88 2.75 -7.44
C ASN A 4 -15.53 2.81 -8.14
N TYR A 5 -15.47 2.23 -9.34
CA TYR A 5 -14.34 2.36 -10.26
C TYR A 5 -14.86 2.45 -11.69
N ASN A 6 -14.36 3.41 -12.44
CA ASN A 6 -14.68 3.59 -13.86
C ASN A 6 -13.35 3.78 -14.62
N PHE A 7 -13.03 2.82 -15.49
CA PHE A 7 -11.79 2.80 -16.25
C PHE A 7 -11.67 4.01 -17.17
N ASP A 8 -12.71 4.31 -17.97
CA ASP A 8 -12.64 5.39 -18.96
C ASP A 8 -12.45 6.74 -18.30
N GLU A 9 -13.15 6.98 -17.20
CA GLU A 9 -12.98 8.19 -16.41
C GLU A 9 -11.60 8.25 -15.74
N HIS A 10 -11.07 7.12 -15.27
CA HIS A 10 -9.71 7.06 -14.73
C HIS A 10 -8.67 7.50 -15.78
N ILE A 11 -8.77 6.98 -17.00
CA ILE A 11 -7.89 7.37 -18.11
C ILE A 11 -8.02 8.86 -18.45
N GLN A 12 -9.23 9.39 -18.50
CA GLN A 12 -9.45 10.83 -18.75
C GLN A 12 -8.76 11.70 -17.68
N LEU A 13 -8.85 11.30 -16.42
CA LEU A 13 -8.21 12.02 -15.31
C LEU A 13 -6.68 11.91 -15.36
N LEU A 14 -6.13 10.73 -15.72
CA LEU A 14 -4.68 10.55 -15.91
C LEU A 14 -4.17 11.43 -17.06
N ASN A 15 -4.87 11.47 -18.19
CA ASN A 15 -4.52 12.31 -19.33
C ASN A 15 -4.57 13.80 -18.94
N TYR A 16 -5.62 14.22 -18.27
CA TYR A 16 -5.75 15.62 -17.81
C TYR A 16 -4.62 16.01 -16.85
N GLN A 17 -4.24 15.12 -15.93
CA GLN A 17 -3.09 15.36 -15.05
C GLN A 17 -1.78 15.52 -15.85
N GLN A 18 -1.57 14.69 -16.88
CA GLN A 18 -0.38 14.77 -17.73
C GLN A 18 -0.34 16.10 -18.52
N GLU A 19 -1.46 16.54 -19.09
CA GLU A 19 -1.53 17.83 -19.80
C GLU A 19 -1.23 19.02 -18.88
N LEU A 20 -1.74 19.01 -17.66
CA LEU A 20 -1.41 20.04 -16.68
C LEU A 20 0.08 20.03 -16.32
N LYS A 21 0.68 18.86 -16.17
CA LYS A 21 2.12 18.74 -15.89
C LYS A 21 2.98 19.34 -17.01
N LYS A 22 2.61 19.15 -18.29
CA LYS A 22 3.30 19.78 -19.43
C LYS A 22 3.26 21.30 -19.34
N GLN A 23 2.25 21.87 -18.71
CA GLN A 23 2.08 23.31 -18.46
C GLN A 23 2.68 23.76 -17.12
N ASN A 24 3.45 22.90 -16.43
CA ASN A 24 3.96 23.16 -15.06
C ASN A 24 2.85 23.47 -14.04
N LYS A 25 1.66 22.89 -14.24
CA LYS A 25 0.51 23.03 -13.34
C LYS A 25 0.24 21.72 -12.60
N SER A 26 -0.37 21.82 -11.41
CA SER A 26 -0.77 20.66 -10.61
C SER A 26 -2.29 20.46 -10.67
N LEU A 27 -2.73 19.23 -10.92
CA LEU A 27 -4.16 18.89 -10.86
C LEU A 27 -4.75 19.19 -9.48
N ARG A 28 -3.97 18.99 -8.41
CA ARG A 28 -4.40 19.25 -7.04
C ARG A 28 -4.80 20.71 -6.82
N THR A 29 -4.08 21.65 -7.43
CA THR A 29 -4.34 23.08 -7.30
C THR A 29 -5.35 23.61 -8.33
N GLN A 30 -5.38 23.02 -9.53
CA GLN A 30 -6.28 23.46 -10.61
C GLN A 30 -7.71 22.92 -10.45
N ASP A 31 -7.84 21.65 -10.03
CA ASP A 31 -9.14 20.98 -9.85
C ASP A 31 -9.06 19.95 -8.70
N PRO A 32 -9.22 20.40 -7.46
CA PRO A 32 -9.14 19.51 -6.29
C PRO A 32 -10.16 18.37 -6.31
N ILE A 33 -11.33 18.56 -6.95
CA ILE A 33 -12.38 17.56 -7.06
C ILE A 33 -11.91 16.40 -7.97
N LYS A 34 -11.43 16.74 -9.16
CA LYS A 34 -10.86 15.75 -10.08
C LYS A 34 -9.62 15.10 -9.51
N TYR A 35 -8.77 15.82 -8.80
CA TYR A 35 -7.63 15.25 -8.09
C TYR A 35 -8.05 14.21 -7.04
N SER A 36 -9.06 14.51 -6.22
CA SER A 36 -9.60 13.57 -5.24
C SER A 36 -10.15 12.31 -5.92
N LYS A 37 -10.85 12.47 -7.05
CA LYS A 37 -11.40 11.35 -7.82
C LYS A 37 -10.31 10.49 -8.45
N LEU A 38 -9.29 11.11 -9.04
CA LEU A 38 -8.12 10.40 -9.57
C LEU A 38 -7.43 9.58 -8.48
N ARG A 39 -7.23 10.17 -7.30
CA ARG A 39 -6.64 9.45 -6.17
C ARG A 39 -7.45 8.23 -5.74
N LYS A 40 -8.78 8.37 -5.70
CA LYS A 40 -9.68 7.25 -5.38
C LYS A 40 -9.57 6.12 -6.40
N TYR A 41 -9.57 6.41 -7.69
CA TYR A 41 -9.44 5.39 -8.73
C TYR A 41 -8.07 4.73 -8.72
N SER A 42 -7.00 5.50 -8.56
CA SER A 42 -5.63 4.97 -8.44
C SER A 42 -5.49 4.08 -7.21
N ALA A 43 -6.11 4.45 -6.09
CA ALA A 43 -6.13 3.63 -4.87
C ALA A 43 -6.84 2.29 -5.11
N ARG A 44 -7.93 2.23 -5.90
CA ARG A 44 -8.62 0.96 -6.23
C ARG A 44 -7.71 -0.02 -6.97
N ILE A 45 -6.91 0.49 -7.89
CA ILE A 45 -5.92 -0.34 -8.61
C ILE A 45 -4.86 -0.86 -7.64
N SER A 46 -4.28 0.01 -6.81
CA SER A 46 -3.27 -0.37 -5.83
C SER A 46 -3.80 -1.39 -4.82
N GLU A 47 -4.99 -1.15 -4.25
CA GLU A 47 -5.66 -2.09 -3.34
C GLU A 47 -5.86 -3.47 -3.97
N TYR A 48 -6.30 -3.50 -5.23
CA TYR A 48 -6.48 -4.76 -5.95
C TYR A 48 -5.16 -5.49 -6.19
N LEU A 49 -4.10 -4.78 -6.55
CA LEU A 49 -2.77 -5.38 -6.74
C LEU A 49 -2.22 -5.96 -5.44
N HIS A 50 -2.35 -5.25 -4.31
CA HIS A 50 -2.01 -5.80 -3.00
C HIS A 50 -2.86 -7.02 -2.65
N TRP A 51 -4.17 -6.94 -2.86
CA TRP A 51 -5.10 -8.03 -2.58
C TRP A 51 -4.82 -9.26 -3.45
N SER A 52 -4.36 -9.09 -4.69
CA SER A 52 -3.96 -10.21 -5.55
C SER A 52 -2.78 -11.02 -4.98
N GLN A 53 -1.99 -10.43 -4.10
CA GLN A 53 -0.87 -11.05 -3.38
C GLN A 53 -1.23 -11.37 -1.91
N LYS A 54 -2.50 -11.44 -1.58
CA LYS A 54 -2.94 -11.58 -0.18
C LYS A 54 -2.44 -12.85 0.50
N ASN A 55 -2.31 -13.95 -0.24
CA ASN A 55 -1.83 -15.22 0.32
C ASN A 55 -0.36 -15.12 0.74
N GLU A 56 0.46 -14.45 -0.05
CA GLU A 56 1.88 -14.21 0.24
C GLU A 56 2.03 -13.29 1.46
N TYR A 57 1.25 -12.22 1.54
CA TYR A 57 1.19 -11.36 2.74
C TYR A 57 0.77 -12.15 3.98
N LEU A 58 -0.29 -12.96 3.86
CA LEU A 58 -0.78 -13.78 4.96
C LEU A 58 0.28 -14.75 5.47
N GLN A 59 0.98 -15.44 4.55
CA GLN A 59 2.03 -16.39 4.90
C GLN A 59 3.19 -15.71 5.61
N LEU A 60 3.64 -14.57 5.07
CA LEU A 60 4.75 -13.81 5.65
C LEU A 60 4.41 -13.29 7.06
N ILE A 61 3.20 -12.77 7.25
CA ILE A 61 2.72 -12.33 8.57
C ILE A 61 2.67 -13.51 9.55
N LYS A 62 2.11 -14.65 9.15
CA LYS A 62 2.06 -15.84 10.00
C LYS A 62 3.45 -16.35 10.38
N ASP A 63 4.39 -16.37 9.44
CA ASP A 63 5.76 -16.83 9.72
C ASP A 63 6.45 -15.90 10.73
N PHE A 64 6.22 -14.60 10.63
CA PHE A 64 6.70 -13.63 11.61
C PHE A 64 6.03 -13.78 12.98
N LEU A 65 4.70 -13.85 13.03
CA LEU A 65 3.98 -13.99 14.31
C LEU A 65 4.28 -15.31 15.02
N ASN A 66 4.61 -16.37 14.28
CA ASN A 66 5.00 -17.67 14.82
C ASN A 66 6.53 -17.80 15.07
N SER A 67 7.28 -16.70 15.01
CA SER A 67 8.73 -16.65 15.24
C SER A 67 9.56 -17.57 14.32
N LYS A 68 9.06 -17.86 13.11
CA LYS A 68 9.82 -18.58 12.08
C LYS A 68 10.85 -17.68 11.38
N ILE A 69 10.59 -16.39 11.34
CA ILE A 69 11.47 -15.35 10.86
C ILE A 69 11.57 -14.24 11.90
N ASP A 70 12.70 -13.54 11.93
CA ASP A 70 12.93 -12.39 12.80
C ASP A 70 12.36 -11.07 12.21
N GLY A 71 12.44 -9.99 12.98
CA GLY A 71 11.93 -8.68 12.57
C GLY A 71 12.66 -8.12 11.35
N LYS A 72 13.95 -8.34 11.22
CA LYS A 72 14.76 -7.89 10.08
C LYS A 72 14.35 -8.56 8.78
N GLU A 73 14.18 -9.87 8.81
CA GLU A 73 13.76 -10.64 7.65
C GLU A 73 12.31 -10.29 7.26
N PHE A 74 11.44 -10.12 8.26
CA PHE A 74 10.05 -9.70 8.04
C PHE A 74 10.00 -8.32 7.38
N ASP A 75 10.64 -7.30 7.96
CA ASP A 75 10.69 -5.95 7.41
C ASP A 75 11.22 -5.96 5.97
N LYS A 76 12.36 -6.60 5.72
CA LYS A 76 12.97 -6.67 4.39
C LYS A 76 12.02 -7.27 3.35
N LYS A 77 11.36 -8.39 3.68
CA LYS A 77 10.45 -9.09 2.75
C LYS A 77 9.16 -8.30 2.54
N PHE A 78 8.57 -7.79 3.62
CA PHE A 78 7.32 -7.05 3.57
C PHE A 78 7.48 -5.74 2.80
N SER A 79 8.49 -4.96 3.11
CA SER A 79 8.81 -3.71 2.44
C SER A 79 9.11 -3.91 0.95
N LYS A 80 9.80 -5.01 0.59
CA LYS A 80 10.03 -5.38 -0.81
C LYS A 80 8.71 -5.67 -1.55
N MET A 81 7.79 -6.41 -0.93
CA MET A 81 6.48 -6.70 -1.55
C MET A 81 5.70 -5.41 -1.80
N VAL A 82 5.63 -4.50 -0.81
CA VAL A 82 4.96 -3.20 -0.95
C VAL A 82 5.58 -2.39 -2.07
N THR A 83 6.89 -2.22 -2.07
CA THR A 83 7.62 -1.44 -3.09
C THR A 83 7.42 -1.98 -4.50
N VAL A 84 7.39 -3.30 -4.68
CA VAL A 84 7.12 -3.95 -5.98
C VAL A 84 5.72 -3.60 -6.48
N ILE A 85 4.71 -3.65 -5.60
CA ILE A 85 3.32 -3.33 -5.96
C ILE A 85 3.18 -1.84 -6.29
N GLU A 86 3.78 -0.94 -5.50
CA GLU A 86 3.75 0.51 -5.77
C GLU A 86 4.40 0.85 -7.12
N LYS A 87 5.54 0.23 -7.43
CA LYS A 87 6.20 0.39 -8.72
C LYS A 87 5.34 -0.13 -9.87
N LYS A 88 4.70 -1.29 -9.69
CA LYS A 88 3.78 -1.85 -10.68
C LYS A 88 2.59 -0.93 -10.93
N SER A 89 1.97 -0.38 -9.87
CA SER A 89 0.89 0.60 -9.99
C SER A 89 1.30 1.83 -10.79
N SER A 90 2.48 2.38 -10.48
CA SER A 90 3.01 3.56 -11.18
C SER A 90 3.27 3.31 -12.67
N LEU A 91 3.69 2.10 -13.03
CA LEU A 91 3.88 1.71 -14.44
C LEU A 91 2.54 1.54 -15.17
N LEU A 92 1.54 0.95 -14.51
CA LEU A 92 0.20 0.78 -15.08
C LEU A 92 -0.45 2.12 -15.42
N PHE A 93 -0.26 3.16 -14.61
CA PHE A 93 -0.79 4.51 -14.88
C PHE A 93 -0.14 5.20 -16.07
N LYS A 94 0.90 4.60 -16.65
CA LYS A 94 1.57 5.04 -17.88
C LYS A 94 1.30 4.11 -19.07
N ASN A 95 0.69 2.95 -18.83
CA ASN A 95 0.36 1.95 -19.83
C ASN A 95 -1.11 1.57 -19.77
N TYR A 96 -1.95 2.28 -20.52
CA TYR A 96 -3.40 2.12 -20.44
C TYR A 96 -3.91 0.78 -20.98
N GLU A 97 -3.18 0.14 -21.92
CA GLU A 97 -3.52 -1.20 -22.40
C GLU A 97 -3.37 -2.27 -21.30
N GLU A 98 -2.32 -2.16 -20.50
CA GLU A 98 -2.14 -3.02 -19.33
C GLU A 98 -3.13 -2.67 -18.21
N LEU A 99 -3.37 -1.38 -17.96
CA LEU A 99 -4.34 -0.92 -16.97
C LEU A 99 -5.76 -1.43 -17.28
N LYS A 100 -6.14 -1.48 -18.56
CA LYS A 100 -7.44 -1.99 -19.00
C LYS A 100 -7.68 -3.45 -18.64
N ARG A 101 -6.62 -4.24 -18.50
CA ARG A 101 -6.70 -5.66 -18.12
C ARG A 101 -6.91 -5.86 -16.62
N ILE A 102 -6.83 -4.79 -15.84
CA ILE A 102 -7.05 -4.84 -14.39
C ILE A 102 -8.52 -4.59 -14.11
N GLU A 103 -9.17 -5.57 -13.49
CA GLU A 103 -10.56 -5.46 -13.03
C GLU A 103 -10.58 -5.41 -11.50
N PRO A 104 -10.53 -4.21 -10.90
CA PRO A 104 -10.53 -4.09 -9.44
C PRO A 104 -11.80 -4.70 -8.84
N SER A 105 -11.62 -5.56 -7.83
CA SER A 105 -12.72 -6.23 -7.16
C SER A 105 -13.20 -5.42 -5.95
N PRO A 106 -14.52 -5.33 -5.70
CA PRO A 106 -15.04 -4.80 -4.44
C PRO A 106 -14.48 -5.51 -3.20
N ARG A 107 -14.08 -6.77 -3.34
CA ARG A 107 -13.47 -7.57 -2.25
C ARG A 107 -12.08 -7.06 -1.83
N SER A 108 -11.40 -6.32 -2.69
CA SER A 108 -10.08 -5.74 -2.37
C SER A 108 -10.18 -4.44 -1.59
N PHE A 109 -11.39 -3.88 -1.44
CA PHE A 109 -11.60 -2.58 -0.83
C PHE A 109 -11.08 -2.51 0.61
N GLY A 110 -10.18 -1.58 0.89
CA GLY A 110 -9.57 -1.38 2.19
C GLY A 110 -8.38 -2.30 2.50
N PHE A 111 -8.11 -3.34 1.70
CA PHE A 111 -6.97 -4.24 1.95
C PHE A 111 -5.64 -3.47 1.94
N GLY A 112 -5.44 -2.57 0.99
CA GLY A 112 -4.25 -1.74 0.89
C GLY A 112 -4.02 -0.84 2.12
N THR A 113 -5.08 -0.43 2.81
CA THR A 113 -4.98 0.34 4.05
C THR A 113 -4.25 -0.47 5.13
N TRP A 114 -4.66 -1.72 5.36
CA TRP A 114 -4.04 -2.58 6.35
C TRP A 114 -2.59 -2.96 6.00
N ILE A 115 -2.31 -3.17 4.71
CA ILE A 115 -0.94 -3.37 4.24
C ILE A 115 -0.08 -2.13 4.53
N SER A 116 -0.62 -0.92 4.28
CA SER A 116 0.09 0.34 4.58
C SER A 116 0.35 0.53 6.08
N GLU A 117 -0.61 0.16 6.95
CA GLU A 117 -0.41 0.22 8.41
C GLU A 117 0.72 -0.70 8.87
N ILE A 118 0.78 -1.95 8.36
CA ILE A 118 1.90 -2.85 8.66
C ILE A 118 3.21 -2.31 8.11
N TYR A 119 3.20 -1.75 6.90
CA TYR A 119 4.38 -1.14 6.29
C TYR A 119 4.92 0.04 7.11
N LEU A 120 4.04 0.86 7.68
CA LEU A 120 4.42 1.93 8.60
C LEU A 120 5.11 1.36 9.85
N CYS A 121 4.58 0.26 10.41
CA CYS A 121 5.23 -0.43 11.52
C CYS A 121 6.65 -0.94 11.16
N CYS A 122 6.83 -1.45 9.93
CA CYS A 122 8.15 -1.84 9.43
C CYS A 122 9.11 -0.63 9.33
N ASN A 123 8.63 0.51 8.84
CA ASN A 123 9.44 1.73 8.73
C ASN A 123 9.87 2.30 10.09
N GLU A 124 9.12 1.99 11.15
CA GLU A 124 9.46 2.37 12.53
C GLU A 124 10.35 1.33 13.24
N PHE A 125 10.56 0.16 12.63
CA PHE A 125 11.43 -0.88 13.19
C PHE A 125 12.90 -0.52 13.02
N TYR A 126 13.69 -0.70 14.10
CA TYR A 126 15.12 -0.49 14.11
C TYR A 126 15.81 -1.67 14.79
N GLU A 127 16.66 -2.39 14.04
CA GLU A 127 17.28 -3.63 14.48
C GLU A 127 18.26 -3.42 15.66
N ASP A 128 19.03 -2.32 15.61
CA ASP A 128 20.07 -1.99 16.57
C ASP A 128 19.60 -0.96 17.61
N TYR A 129 18.31 -0.98 17.94
CA TYR A 129 17.74 -0.04 18.90
C TYR A 129 18.35 -0.24 20.29
N ASP A 130 19.29 0.62 20.67
CA ASP A 130 19.86 0.70 22.02
C ASP A 130 19.07 1.72 22.85
N LEU A 131 18.33 1.23 23.83
CA LEU A 131 17.54 2.02 24.78
C LEU A 131 18.37 3.06 25.56
N ASN A 132 19.72 3.00 25.46
CA ASN A 132 20.64 3.84 26.22
C ASN A 132 21.15 5.07 25.45
N GLU A 133 20.93 5.18 24.14
CA GLU A 133 21.52 6.25 23.30
C GLU A 133 20.50 7.32 22.80
N GLY A 134 19.61 7.77 23.63
CA GLY A 134 18.77 8.94 23.29
C GLY A 134 17.67 8.65 22.28
N GLU A 135 16.56 8.37 22.77
CA GLU A 135 15.41 7.73 22.17
C GLU A 135 14.66 8.59 21.18
N ASP A 136 14.53 8.11 19.94
CA ASP A 136 13.38 8.45 19.13
C ASP A 136 12.21 7.54 19.56
N PRO A 137 11.16 8.06 20.25
CA PRO A 137 10.03 7.25 20.73
C PRO A 137 9.20 6.63 19.60
N ALA A 138 9.45 7.01 18.35
CA ALA A 138 8.81 6.44 17.16
C ALA A 138 9.42 5.10 16.73
N LEU A 139 10.65 4.78 17.18
CA LEU A 139 11.32 3.54 16.79
C LEU A 139 10.80 2.34 17.60
N LYS A 140 10.66 1.20 16.93
CA LYS A 140 10.14 -0.04 17.49
C LYS A 140 11.22 -1.13 17.57
N THR A 141 11.24 -1.83 18.70
CA THR A 141 11.96 -3.11 18.85
C THR A 141 11.22 -4.22 18.07
N GLU A 142 11.86 -5.39 17.92
CA GLU A 142 11.20 -6.54 17.28
C GLU A 142 9.94 -6.98 18.02
N GLU A 143 9.94 -6.97 19.36
CA GLU A 143 8.77 -7.30 20.15
C GLU A 143 7.61 -6.34 19.90
N GLN A 144 7.89 -5.02 19.91
CA GLN A 144 6.90 -3.99 19.61
C GLN A 144 6.38 -4.09 18.17
N LEU A 145 7.24 -4.40 17.20
CA LEU A 145 6.82 -4.67 15.82
C LEU A 145 5.88 -5.87 15.75
N ARG A 146 6.24 -6.96 16.45
CA ARG A 146 5.43 -8.19 16.48
C ARG A 146 4.06 -7.95 17.12
N ASP A 147 4.00 -7.20 18.20
CA ASP A 147 2.75 -6.84 18.87
C ASP A 147 1.87 -5.94 17.98
N ALA A 148 2.47 -4.96 17.29
CA ALA A 148 1.76 -4.11 16.37
C ALA A 148 1.17 -4.91 15.19
N VAL A 149 1.95 -5.79 14.56
CA VAL A 149 1.49 -6.66 13.47
C VAL A 149 0.40 -7.61 13.98
N LYS A 150 0.55 -8.18 15.18
CA LYS A 150 -0.45 -9.05 15.81
C LYS A 150 -1.79 -8.34 16.00
N SER A 151 -1.78 -7.07 16.39
CA SER A 151 -3.00 -6.29 16.59
C SER A 151 -3.73 -5.98 15.29
N LEU A 152 -3.01 -5.86 14.15
CA LEU A 152 -3.57 -5.60 12.82
C LEU A 152 -4.00 -6.88 12.08
N PHE A 153 -3.48 -8.04 12.50
CA PHE A 153 -3.70 -9.30 11.81
C PHE A 153 -5.18 -9.71 11.65
N PRO A 154 -6.08 -9.51 12.65
CA PRO A 154 -7.51 -9.81 12.49
C PRO A 154 -8.17 -9.04 11.33
N GLU A 155 -7.72 -7.83 11.05
CA GLU A 155 -8.24 -7.02 9.95
C GLU A 155 -7.82 -7.59 8.59
N ILE A 156 -6.59 -8.08 8.48
CA ILE A 156 -6.11 -8.79 7.29
C ILE A 156 -6.90 -10.09 7.06
N GLN A 157 -7.20 -10.85 8.12
CA GLN A 157 -7.92 -12.13 8.02
C GLN A 157 -9.33 -11.98 7.45
N LYS A 158 -9.97 -10.82 7.56
CA LYS A 158 -11.32 -10.55 7.00
C LYS A 158 -11.39 -10.67 5.46
N TYR A 159 -10.26 -10.69 4.77
CA TYR A 159 -10.18 -10.77 3.31
C TYR A 159 -10.02 -12.21 2.77
N PHE A 160 -10.06 -13.19 3.65
CA PHE A 160 -9.95 -14.62 3.35
C PHE A 160 -11.24 -15.34 3.74
#